data_8a6a05af5ac46a1e4483d05ffb5a5300
#
_entry.id   8a6a05af5ac46a1e4483d05ffb5a5300
#
_cell.length_a   1.000
_cell.length_b   1.000
_cell.length_c   1.000
_cell.angle_alpha   90.00
_cell.angle_beta   90.00
_cell.angle_gamma   90.00
#
_symmetry.space_group_name_H-M   'P 1'
#
loop_
_entity.id
_entity.type
_entity.pdbx_description
1 polymer ?
#
loop_
_entity_poly.entity_id
_entity_poly.type
_entity_poly.pdbx_seq_one_letter_code
_entity_poly.pdbx_strand_id
1 'polypeptide(L)'
;MRNGHAIEVEGLQKRFGEVVALSGIDFAVPPGTVFGLLGPNGAGKTTAVRVLATILPPDGGRAEVLGHDVVRDAAAVRRRIGLAGQNAAVDPNLTGRENLRMVGYLSQLPSSEIMGRAGELLERFGLVDAADRPLRTYSGGMRRRLDVAASLMAHPPVLFLDEPTTGLDITSREELWEMIRELVQAGTTVLLTTQYLEEADRLANRIAVVDNGRIVAEDTPSRLKSQLGNTVVEMELHGNGRASRALELLTTQLGDRVEGEGEKLRITSDRGAHVLIEVLRLMGGDGLEPDTLTVREPSLDDVFLALTGHHAEPEEPGEAAEGEAP
;
A
#
# COMPACT_ATOMS: atom_id res chain seq x y z
N MET A 1 16.45 19.25 -9.90
CA MET A 1 15.02 18.97 -9.69
C MET A 1 14.28 20.27 -10.01
N ARG A 2 13.43 20.31 -11.04
CA ARG A 2 12.74 21.55 -11.45
C ARG A 2 11.70 22.01 -10.43
N ASN A 3 11.00 21.09 -9.73
CA ASN A 3 9.93 21.42 -8.77
C ASN A 3 10.14 20.86 -7.35
N GLY A 4 11.33 20.32 -7.03
CA GLY A 4 11.62 19.79 -5.70
C GLY A 4 11.05 18.40 -5.41
N HIS A 5 10.36 17.75 -6.38
CA HIS A 5 9.81 16.40 -6.23
C HIS A 5 10.79 15.30 -6.66
N ALA A 6 10.74 14.16 -6.00
CA ALA A 6 11.51 12.97 -6.40
C ALA A 6 10.81 12.21 -7.55
N ILE A 7 9.47 12.24 -7.58
CA ILE A 7 8.66 11.69 -8.66
C ILE A 7 7.60 12.72 -9.02
N GLU A 8 7.36 12.95 -10.31
CA GLU A 8 6.33 13.84 -10.83
C GLU A 8 5.60 13.15 -11.98
N VAL A 9 4.28 13.10 -11.89
CA VAL A 9 3.41 12.40 -12.85
C VAL A 9 2.28 13.34 -13.26
N GLU A 10 2.13 13.55 -14.57
CA GLU A 10 1.15 14.46 -15.17
C GLU A 10 0.35 13.75 -16.27
N GLY A 11 -0.95 13.57 -16.06
CA GLY A 11 -1.88 13.00 -17.02
C GLY A 11 -1.48 11.62 -17.54
N LEU A 12 -0.82 10.78 -16.72
CA LEU A 12 -0.23 9.52 -17.16
C LEU A 12 -1.28 8.53 -17.62
N GLN A 13 -1.13 8.02 -18.84
CA GLN A 13 -2.06 7.08 -19.46
C GLN A 13 -1.36 5.80 -19.88
N LYS A 14 -2.08 4.66 -19.72
CA LYS A 14 -1.64 3.36 -20.23
C LYS A 14 -2.82 2.47 -20.60
N ARG A 15 -2.73 1.83 -21.76
CA ARG A 15 -3.73 0.88 -22.26
C ARG A 15 -3.09 -0.44 -22.64
N PHE A 16 -3.85 -1.50 -22.53
CA PHE A 16 -3.51 -2.84 -23.00
C PHE A 16 -4.68 -3.36 -23.84
N GLY A 17 -4.61 -3.17 -25.15
CA GLY A 17 -5.73 -3.42 -26.05
C GLY A 17 -6.94 -2.54 -25.67
N GLU A 18 -8.07 -3.16 -25.34
CA GLU A 18 -9.29 -2.46 -24.91
C GLU A 18 -9.26 -2.02 -23.42
N VAL A 19 -8.34 -2.56 -22.63
CA VAL A 19 -8.27 -2.28 -21.19
C VAL A 19 -7.50 -0.99 -20.95
N VAL A 20 -8.13 -0.01 -20.29
CA VAL A 20 -7.49 1.24 -19.84
C VAL A 20 -6.96 1.01 -18.43
N ALA A 21 -5.66 0.79 -18.30
CA ALA A 21 -5.03 0.55 -17.00
C ALA A 21 -4.72 1.85 -16.23
N LEU A 22 -4.40 2.95 -16.94
CA LEU A 22 -4.22 4.29 -16.37
C LEU A 22 -4.97 5.29 -17.26
N SER A 23 -5.81 6.12 -16.65
CA SER A 23 -6.75 7.01 -17.34
C SER A 23 -6.42 8.50 -17.11
N GLY A 24 -5.12 8.85 -17.08
CA GLY A 24 -4.68 10.23 -16.84
C GLY A 24 -4.53 10.51 -15.35
N ILE A 25 -3.60 9.81 -14.68
CA ILE A 25 -3.30 10.04 -13.26
C ILE A 25 -2.25 11.14 -13.08
N ASP A 26 -2.43 11.93 -12.01
CA ASP A 26 -1.55 13.04 -11.62
C ASP A 26 -1.17 12.86 -10.15
N PHE A 27 0.12 12.90 -9.82
CA PHE A 27 0.62 12.95 -8.45
C PHE A 27 2.08 13.37 -8.39
N ALA A 28 2.51 13.82 -7.21
CA ALA A 28 3.89 14.20 -6.96
C ALA A 28 4.38 13.65 -5.61
N VAL A 29 5.62 13.12 -5.60
CA VAL A 29 6.23 12.52 -4.41
C VAL A 29 7.39 13.40 -3.94
N PRO A 30 7.31 13.98 -2.73
CA PRO A 30 8.43 14.69 -2.12
C PRO A 30 9.61 13.76 -1.83
N PRO A 31 10.86 14.25 -1.88
CA PRO A 31 12.02 13.43 -1.53
C PRO A 31 12.01 13.02 -0.04
N GLY A 32 12.50 11.82 0.26
CA GLY A 32 12.62 11.31 1.61
C GLY A 32 11.28 11.02 2.28
N THR A 33 10.25 10.67 1.51
CA THR A 33 8.91 10.31 2.02
C THR A 33 8.45 8.96 1.49
N VAL A 34 7.44 8.37 2.15
CA VAL A 34 6.67 7.24 1.61
C VAL A 34 5.39 7.78 0.97
N PHE A 35 5.20 7.48 -0.30
CA PHE A 35 3.95 7.73 -1.02
C PHE A 35 3.27 6.41 -1.36
N GLY A 36 2.03 6.23 -0.88
CA GLY A 36 1.24 5.02 -1.08
C GLY A 36 0.29 5.15 -2.27
N LEU A 37 0.35 4.21 -3.22
CA LEU A 37 -0.72 3.98 -4.19
C LEU A 37 -1.61 2.86 -3.64
N LEU A 38 -2.75 3.22 -3.08
CA LEU A 38 -3.71 2.32 -2.44
C LEU A 38 -4.86 2.02 -3.41
N GLY A 39 -5.29 0.77 -3.49
CA GLY A 39 -6.45 0.40 -4.30
C GLY A 39 -6.57 -1.11 -4.51
N PRO A 40 -7.69 -1.58 -5.08
CA PRO A 40 -7.93 -3.00 -5.31
C PRO A 40 -7.01 -3.58 -6.40
N ASN A 41 -7.07 -4.89 -6.55
CA ASN A 41 -6.39 -5.58 -7.64
C ASN A 41 -6.95 -5.09 -8.99
N GLY A 42 -6.06 -4.85 -9.96
CA GLY A 42 -6.46 -4.31 -11.26
C GLY A 42 -6.68 -2.80 -11.32
N ALA A 43 -6.59 -2.04 -10.22
CA ALA A 43 -6.79 -0.59 -10.22
C ALA A 43 -5.73 0.21 -11.02
N GLY A 44 -4.61 -0.41 -11.41
CA GLY A 44 -3.55 0.23 -12.20
C GLY A 44 -2.26 0.52 -11.43
N LYS A 45 -2.18 0.19 -10.13
CA LYS A 45 -1.02 0.46 -9.25
C LYS A 45 0.30 -0.08 -9.81
N THR A 46 0.37 -1.40 -10.07
CA THR A 46 1.53 -2.07 -10.68
C THR A 46 1.89 -1.48 -12.05
N THR A 47 0.88 -1.09 -12.83
CA THR A 47 1.12 -0.45 -14.14
C THR A 47 1.81 0.90 -13.98
N ALA A 48 1.40 1.72 -13.01
CA ALA A 48 2.06 2.99 -12.70
C ALA A 48 3.52 2.77 -12.29
N VAL A 49 3.79 1.83 -11.38
CA VAL A 49 5.15 1.46 -10.97
C VAL A 49 5.99 1.00 -12.17
N ARG A 50 5.46 0.14 -13.03
CA ARG A 50 6.19 -0.35 -14.23
C ARG A 50 6.51 0.76 -15.22
N VAL A 51 5.65 1.76 -15.37
CA VAL A 51 5.93 2.94 -16.21
C VAL A 51 7.03 3.78 -15.58
N LEU A 52 6.94 4.10 -14.29
CA LEU A 52 7.93 4.88 -13.56
C LEU A 52 9.30 4.19 -13.51
N ALA A 53 9.30 2.86 -13.37
CA ALA A 53 10.52 2.05 -13.43
C ALA A 53 11.05 1.84 -14.87
N THR A 54 10.44 2.49 -15.88
CA THR A 54 10.82 2.41 -17.29
C THR A 54 10.71 1.01 -17.93
N ILE A 55 9.91 0.13 -17.35
CA ILE A 55 9.65 -1.23 -17.87
C ILE A 55 8.61 -1.15 -18.99
N LEU A 56 7.61 -0.26 -18.84
CA LEU A 56 6.57 -0.04 -19.81
C LEU A 56 6.58 1.43 -20.29
N PRO A 57 6.50 1.71 -21.59
CA PRO A 57 6.29 3.07 -22.06
C PRO A 57 4.83 3.50 -21.76
N PRO A 58 4.59 4.76 -21.36
CA PRO A 58 3.24 5.32 -21.30
C PRO A 58 2.66 5.52 -22.69
N ASP A 59 1.34 5.60 -22.81
CA ASP A 59 0.63 5.92 -24.06
C ASP A 59 0.24 7.40 -24.13
N GLY A 60 0.28 8.12 -22.99
CA GLY A 60 0.04 9.55 -22.89
C GLY A 60 0.50 10.10 -21.55
N GLY A 61 0.50 11.43 -21.44
CA GLY A 61 0.99 12.13 -20.25
C GLY A 61 2.51 12.16 -20.15
N ARG A 62 3.01 12.52 -18.96
CA ARG A 62 4.43 12.66 -18.65
C ARG A 62 4.73 12.12 -17.26
N ALA A 63 5.90 11.52 -17.11
CA ALA A 63 6.42 11.13 -15.80
C ALA A 63 7.92 11.39 -15.71
N GLU A 64 8.35 11.92 -14.56
CA GLU A 64 9.75 12.16 -14.25
C GLU A 64 10.12 11.50 -12.91
N VAL A 65 11.33 10.95 -12.85
CA VAL A 65 11.95 10.46 -11.63
C VAL A 65 13.28 11.18 -11.43
N LEU A 66 13.44 11.88 -10.31
CA LEU A 66 14.61 12.72 -10.01
C LEU A 66 14.93 13.74 -11.12
N GLY A 67 13.89 14.27 -11.78
CA GLY A 67 14.00 15.23 -12.88
C GLY A 67 14.43 14.62 -14.22
N HIS A 68 14.39 13.28 -14.35
CA HIS A 68 14.62 12.54 -15.58
C HIS A 68 13.32 11.99 -16.14
N ASP A 69 13.03 12.27 -17.40
CA ASP A 69 11.87 11.76 -18.11
C ASP A 69 11.98 10.23 -18.27
N VAL A 70 10.93 9.49 -17.89
CA VAL A 70 10.94 8.01 -17.87
C VAL A 70 11.06 7.37 -19.26
N VAL A 71 10.79 8.12 -20.33
CA VAL A 71 10.91 7.66 -21.71
C VAL A 71 12.25 8.10 -22.32
N ARG A 72 12.53 9.41 -22.27
CA ARG A 72 13.70 9.99 -22.92
C ARG A 72 15.00 9.67 -22.20
N ASP A 73 14.95 9.65 -20.86
CA ASP A 73 16.10 9.46 -20.00
C ASP A 73 16.07 8.12 -19.24
N ALA A 74 15.38 7.11 -19.81
CA ALA A 74 15.13 5.82 -19.15
C ALA A 74 16.38 5.17 -18.54
N ALA A 75 17.55 5.27 -19.21
CA ALA A 75 18.81 4.74 -18.70
C ALA A 75 19.31 5.51 -17.46
N ALA A 76 19.05 6.81 -17.37
CA ALA A 76 19.40 7.63 -16.20
C ALA A 76 18.46 7.32 -15.02
N VAL A 77 17.18 7.09 -15.28
CA VAL A 77 16.21 6.64 -14.28
C VAL A 77 16.62 5.29 -13.69
N ARG A 78 16.82 4.26 -14.53
CA ARG A 78 17.20 2.90 -14.08
C ARG A 78 18.43 2.84 -13.19
N ARG A 79 19.40 3.73 -13.38
CA ARG A 79 20.59 3.79 -12.52
C ARG A 79 20.35 4.39 -11.15
N ARG A 80 19.18 5.00 -10.91
CA ARG A 80 18.86 5.77 -9.69
C ARG A 80 17.66 5.22 -8.93
N ILE A 81 17.09 4.13 -9.41
CA ILE A 81 15.93 3.49 -8.76
C ILE A 81 16.27 2.09 -8.30
N GLY A 82 15.64 1.67 -7.21
CA GLY A 82 15.46 0.28 -6.84
C GLY A 82 14.03 -0.15 -7.13
N LEU A 83 13.83 -1.41 -7.46
CA LEU A 83 12.50 -1.99 -7.65
C LEU A 83 12.46 -3.36 -7.00
N ALA A 84 11.54 -3.55 -6.05
CA ALA A 84 11.11 -4.85 -5.57
C ALA A 84 9.67 -5.07 -6.04
N GLY A 85 9.50 -5.91 -7.05
CA GLY A 85 8.21 -6.21 -7.69
C GLY A 85 7.42 -7.28 -6.94
N GLN A 86 6.26 -7.68 -7.48
CA GLN A 86 5.46 -8.80 -6.94
C GLN A 86 6.22 -10.14 -7.01
N ASN A 87 7.00 -10.34 -8.07
CA ASN A 87 7.85 -11.51 -8.20
C ASN A 87 9.28 -11.14 -7.80
N ALA A 88 9.85 -11.91 -6.89
CA ALA A 88 11.23 -11.71 -6.46
C ALA A 88 12.21 -11.85 -7.63
N ALA A 89 13.06 -10.83 -7.80
CA ALA A 89 14.08 -10.80 -8.86
C ALA A 89 15.37 -11.57 -8.48
N VAL A 90 15.26 -12.57 -7.59
CA VAL A 90 16.38 -13.34 -7.04
C VAL A 90 16.32 -14.80 -7.52
N ASP A 91 17.49 -15.41 -7.80
CA ASP A 91 17.58 -16.80 -8.27
C ASP A 91 17.47 -17.77 -7.09
N PRO A 92 16.51 -18.72 -7.11
CA PRO A 92 16.32 -19.71 -6.03
C PRO A 92 17.48 -20.69 -5.85
N ASN A 93 18.33 -20.86 -6.85
CA ASN A 93 19.47 -21.78 -6.81
C ASN A 93 20.74 -21.14 -6.22
N LEU A 94 20.83 -19.84 -6.21
CA LEU A 94 21.91 -19.08 -5.60
C LEU A 94 21.66 -18.90 -4.08
N THR A 95 22.73 -18.67 -3.34
CA THR A 95 22.66 -18.24 -1.94
C THR A 95 22.21 -16.78 -1.84
N GLY A 96 21.81 -16.33 -0.65
CA GLY A 96 21.47 -14.93 -0.43
C GLY A 96 22.63 -14.00 -0.80
N ARG A 97 23.84 -14.34 -0.40
CA ARG A 97 25.07 -13.58 -0.72
C ARG A 97 25.36 -13.56 -2.21
N GLU A 98 25.23 -14.69 -2.91
CA GLU A 98 25.45 -14.77 -4.36
C GLU A 98 24.42 -13.95 -5.14
N ASN A 99 23.15 -13.94 -4.72
CA ASN A 99 22.12 -13.10 -5.29
C ASN A 99 22.48 -11.61 -5.20
N LEU A 100 22.83 -11.13 -4.01
CA LEU A 100 23.25 -9.73 -3.82
C LEU A 100 24.47 -9.37 -4.65
N ARG A 101 25.46 -10.26 -4.70
CA ARG A 101 26.64 -10.05 -5.57
C ARG A 101 26.28 -9.97 -7.04
N MET A 102 25.43 -10.86 -7.52
CA MET A 102 24.93 -10.84 -8.91
C MET A 102 24.26 -9.50 -9.21
N VAL A 103 23.34 -9.04 -8.35
CA VAL A 103 22.68 -7.75 -8.53
C VAL A 103 23.70 -6.60 -8.49
N GLY A 104 24.70 -6.64 -7.61
CA GLY A 104 25.77 -5.66 -7.55
C GLY A 104 26.54 -5.54 -8.89
N TYR A 105 26.88 -6.67 -9.51
CA TYR A 105 27.53 -6.67 -10.83
C TYR A 105 26.60 -6.13 -11.93
N LEU A 106 25.33 -6.55 -11.94
CA LEU A 106 24.33 -6.07 -12.89
C LEU A 106 24.07 -4.58 -12.76
N SER A 107 24.14 -4.05 -11.55
CA SER A 107 24.05 -2.62 -11.23
C SER A 107 25.33 -1.83 -11.51
N GLN A 108 26.37 -2.49 -12.04
CA GLN A 108 27.68 -1.87 -12.37
C GLN A 108 28.39 -1.26 -11.18
N LEU A 109 28.20 -1.80 -9.97
CA LEU A 109 28.99 -1.37 -8.81
C LEU A 109 30.46 -1.78 -8.95
N PRO A 110 31.41 -1.01 -8.41
CA PRO A 110 32.80 -1.40 -8.33
C PRO A 110 32.95 -2.76 -7.62
N SER A 111 33.70 -3.68 -8.21
CA SER A 111 33.85 -5.03 -7.64
C SER A 111 34.39 -5.03 -6.20
N SER A 112 35.17 -4.00 -5.83
CA SER A 112 35.69 -3.79 -4.47
C SER A 112 34.59 -3.46 -3.44
N GLU A 113 33.46 -2.91 -3.86
CA GLU A 113 32.38 -2.47 -2.99
C GLU A 113 31.30 -3.54 -2.82
N ILE A 114 31.11 -4.42 -3.82
CA ILE A 114 30.01 -5.39 -3.87
C ILE A 114 29.94 -6.29 -2.65
N MET A 115 31.09 -6.84 -2.21
CA MET A 115 31.13 -7.78 -1.07
C MET A 115 30.80 -7.08 0.25
N GLY A 116 31.34 -5.89 0.47
CA GLY A 116 31.03 -5.09 1.66
C GLY A 116 29.57 -4.70 1.71
N ARG A 117 29.04 -4.22 0.58
CA ARG A 117 27.61 -3.83 0.46
C ARG A 117 26.65 -5.01 0.65
N ALA A 118 26.96 -6.17 0.08
CA ALA A 118 26.18 -7.37 0.28
C ALA A 118 26.15 -7.81 1.77
N GLY A 119 27.30 -7.73 2.45
CA GLY A 119 27.38 -8.00 3.89
C GLY A 119 26.55 -7.04 4.72
N GLU A 120 26.67 -5.74 4.48
CA GLU A 120 25.88 -4.69 5.13
C GLU A 120 24.37 -4.92 4.97
N LEU A 121 23.89 -5.23 3.76
CA LEU A 121 22.48 -5.49 3.50
C LEU A 121 22.01 -6.80 4.16
N LEU A 122 22.81 -7.86 4.14
CA LEU A 122 22.46 -9.10 4.83
C LEU A 122 22.31 -8.87 6.35
N GLU A 123 23.18 -8.08 6.95
CA GLU A 123 23.09 -7.70 8.35
C GLU A 123 21.84 -6.86 8.63
N ARG A 124 21.63 -5.79 7.86
CA ARG A 124 20.49 -4.89 8.01
C ARG A 124 19.14 -5.59 7.86
N PHE A 125 19.05 -6.60 6.99
CA PHE A 125 17.83 -7.35 6.74
C PHE A 125 17.70 -8.63 7.58
N GLY A 126 18.62 -8.86 8.57
CA GLY A 126 18.56 -10.01 9.47
C GLY A 126 18.75 -11.35 8.75
N LEU A 127 19.58 -11.39 7.70
CA LEU A 127 19.79 -12.56 6.84
C LEU A 127 21.19 -13.15 6.95
N VAL A 128 22.00 -12.73 7.93
CA VAL A 128 23.40 -13.17 8.08
C VAL A 128 23.50 -14.70 8.25
N ASP A 129 22.68 -15.28 9.12
CA ASP A 129 22.71 -16.72 9.42
C ASP A 129 22.27 -17.60 8.24
N ALA A 130 21.53 -17.02 7.31
CA ALA A 130 21.05 -17.69 6.12
C ALA A 130 21.83 -17.31 4.85
N ALA A 131 22.77 -16.37 4.95
CA ALA A 131 23.45 -15.72 3.80
C ALA A 131 24.05 -16.73 2.80
N ASP A 132 24.59 -17.84 3.28
CA ASP A 132 25.29 -18.84 2.48
C ASP A 132 24.44 -20.11 2.23
N ARG A 133 23.13 -20.06 2.52
CA ARG A 133 22.15 -21.10 2.18
C ARG A 133 21.49 -20.81 0.84
N PRO A 134 21.14 -21.82 0.03
CA PRO A 134 20.38 -21.62 -1.20
C PRO A 134 19.01 -20.97 -0.93
N LEU A 135 18.61 -20.01 -1.78
CA LEU A 135 17.39 -19.23 -1.58
C LEU A 135 16.11 -20.08 -1.56
N ARG A 136 16.09 -21.24 -2.24
CA ARG A 136 14.98 -22.19 -2.18
C ARG A 136 14.66 -22.68 -0.76
N THR A 137 15.59 -22.56 0.19
CA THR A 137 15.44 -22.95 1.60
C THR A 137 14.95 -21.80 2.50
N TYR A 138 14.76 -20.61 1.94
CA TYR A 138 14.28 -19.45 2.68
C TYR A 138 12.76 -19.51 2.86
N SER A 139 12.26 -18.97 3.99
CA SER A 139 10.83 -18.69 4.14
C SER A 139 10.38 -17.59 3.15
N GLY A 140 9.08 -17.43 2.98
CA GLY A 140 8.51 -16.35 2.16
C GLY A 140 9.00 -14.97 2.63
N GLY A 141 8.95 -14.69 3.93
CA GLY A 141 9.44 -13.46 4.52
C GLY A 141 10.94 -13.23 4.30
N MET A 142 11.77 -14.27 4.46
CA MET A 142 13.20 -14.17 4.18
C MET A 142 13.49 -13.87 2.70
N ARG A 143 12.76 -14.51 1.77
CA ARG A 143 12.90 -14.22 0.32
C ARG A 143 12.52 -12.78 0.02
N ARG A 144 11.42 -12.28 0.60
CA ARG A 144 10.97 -10.92 0.40
C ARG A 144 11.97 -9.89 0.94
N ARG A 145 12.51 -10.13 2.14
CA ARG A 145 13.57 -9.29 2.70
C ARG A 145 14.81 -9.26 1.83
N LEU A 146 15.24 -10.39 1.27
CA LEU A 146 16.36 -10.45 0.35
C LEU A 146 16.06 -9.70 -0.98
N ASP A 147 14.86 -9.78 -1.51
CA ASP A 147 14.45 -9.08 -2.73
C ASP A 147 14.51 -7.56 -2.55
N VAL A 148 13.98 -7.07 -1.41
CA VAL A 148 14.12 -5.65 -1.05
C VAL A 148 15.59 -5.27 -0.84
N ALA A 149 16.39 -6.09 -0.16
CA ALA A 149 17.82 -5.87 0.01
C ALA A 149 18.54 -5.80 -1.34
N ALA A 150 18.20 -6.68 -2.28
CA ALA A 150 18.77 -6.68 -3.64
C ALA A 150 18.44 -5.37 -4.39
N SER A 151 17.24 -4.85 -4.25
CA SER A 151 16.85 -3.57 -4.86
C SER A 151 17.64 -2.37 -4.33
N LEU A 152 18.27 -2.51 -3.16
CA LEU A 152 19.07 -1.48 -2.49
C LEU A 152 20.58 -1.57 -2.76
N MET A 153 21.03 -2.55 -3.53
CA MET A 153 22.46 -2.75 -3.80
C MET A 153 23.14 -1.50 -4.36
N ALA A 154 22.49 -0.78 -5.26
CA ALA A 154 23.03 0.41 -5.93
C ALA A 154 22.80 1.72 -5.16
N HIS A 155 22.44 1.69 -3.88
CA HIS A 155 22.10 2.89 -3.08
C HIS A 155 21.08 3.81 -3.78
N PRO A 156 19.94 3.30 -4.25
CA PRO A 156 19.02 4.12 -5.01
C PRO A 156 18.37 5.20 -4.13
N PRO A 157 18.33 6.47 -4.57
CA PRO A 157 17.59 7.51 -3.87
C PRO A 157 16.06 7.37 -3.97
N VAL A 158 15.56 6.54 -4.91
CA VAL A 158 14.14 6.22 -5.06
C VAL A 158 13.96 4.69 -5.10
N LEU A 159 13.07 4.18 -4.28
CA LEU A 159 12.70 2.78 -4.18
C LEU A 159 11.23 2.58 -4.53
N PHE A 160 10.96 1.70 -5.49
CA PHE A 160 9.61 1.21 -5.82
C PHE A 160 9.37 -0.13 -5.13
N LEU A 161 8.29 -0.22 -4.35
CA LEU A 161 7.84 -1.44 -3.69
C LEU A 161 6.44 -1.79 -4.19
N ASP A 162 6.34 -2.84 -4.99
CA ASP A 162 5.06 -3.28 -5.56
C ASP A 162 4.50 -4.43 -4.71
N GLU A 163 3.51 -4.10 -3.86
CA GLU A 163 2.85 -5.00 -2.90
C GLU A 163 3.85 -5.80 -2.04
N PRO A 164 4.71 -5.10 -1.26
CA PRO A 164 5.87 -5.73 -0.61
C PRO A 164 5.51 -6.74 0.47
N THR A 165 4.31 -6.69 1.05
CA THR A 165 3.91 -7.53 2.19
C THR A 165 2.93 -8.63 1.83
N THR A 166 2.53 -8.74 0.56
CA THR A 166 1.61 -9.80 0.10
C THR A 166 2.18 -11.18 0.39
N GLY A 167 1.36 -12.03 1.02
CA GLY A 167 1.73 -13.41 1.38
C GLY A 167 2.71 -13.53 2.55
N LEU A 168 2.98 -12.46 3.29
CA LEU A 168 3.79 -12.49 4.51
C LEU A 168 2.91 -12.71 5.74
N ASP A 169 3.45 -13.44 6.72
CA ASP A 169 2.88 -13.49 8.06
C ASP A 169 3.01 -12.14 8.78
N ILE A 170 2.26 -11.96 9.86
CA ILE A 170 2.17 -10.69 10.61
C ILE A 170 3.56 -10.21 11.06
N THR A 171 4.38 -11.11 11.62
CA THR A 171 5.71 -10.76 12.13
C THR A 171 6.64 -10.30 11.01
N SER A 172 6.69 -11.04 9.89
CA SER A 172 7.50 -10.67 8.72
C SER A 172 7.07 -9.36 8.10
N ARG A 173 5.77 -9.04 8.14
CA ARG A 173 5.20 -7.78 7.66
C ARG A 173 5.67 -6.61 8.52
N GLU A 174 5.55 -6.72 9.86
CA GLU A 174 5.99 -5.69 10.80
C GLU A 174 7.50 -5.41 10.69
N GLU A 175 8.32 -6.47 10.58
CA GLU A 175 9.76 -6.34 10.35
C GLU A 175 10.07 -5.58 9.05
N LEU A 176 9.35 -5.86 7.96
CA LEU A 176 9.54 -5.17 6.70
C LEU A 176 9.10 -3.70 6.78
N TRP A 177 8.00 -3.38 7.47
CA TRP A 177 7.57 -2.00 7.69
C TRP A 177 8.62 -1.19 8.46
N GLU A 178 9.24 -1.77 9.49
CA GLU A 178 10.29 -1.08 10.22
C GLU A 178 11.51 -0.79 9.34
N MET A 179 11.93 -1.78 8.53
CA MET A 179 13.02 -1.57 7.57
C MET A 179 12.70 -0.44 6.56
N ILE A 180 11.45 -0.36 6.07
CA ILE A 180 11.03 0.72 5.16
C ILE A 180 11.13 2.08 5.87
N ARG A 181 10.71 2.19 7.14
CA ARG A 181 10.83 3.43 7.92
C ARG A 181 12.30 3.86 8.08
N GLU A 182 13.18 2.93 8.41
CA GLU A 182 14.62 3.21 8.50
C GLU A 182 15.23 3.71 7.17
N LEU A 183 14.81 3.12 6.03
CA LEU A 183 15.25 3.56 4.71
C LEU A 183 14.86 5.00 4.43
N VAL A 184 13.62 5.36 4.77
CA VAL A 184 13.11 6.72 4.58
C VAL A 184 13.78 7.71 5.53
N GLN A 185 14.02 7.33 6.79
CA GLN A 185 14.79 8.14 7.73
C GLN A 185 16.23 8.39 7.25
N ALA A 186 16.82 7.42 6.53
CA ALA A 186 18.12 7.56 5.88
C ALA A 186 18.07 8.40 4.58
N GLY A 187 16.91 8.91 4.16
CA GLY A 187 16.73 9.80 3.02
C GLY A 187 16.26 9.14 1.72
N THR A 188 15.98 7.84 1.72
CA THR A 188 15.40 7.16 0.54
C THR A 188 13.96 7.58 0.35
N THR A 189 13.55 7.88 -0.88
CA THR A 189 12.14 8.11 -1.25
C THR A 189 11.51 6.77 -1.63
N VAL A 190 10.34 6.47 -1.10
CA VAL A 190 9.64 5.20 -1.37
C VAL A 190 8.30 5.48 -2.05
N LEU A 191 8.06 4.84 -3.20
CA LEU A 191 6.72 4.67 -3.78
C LEU A 191 6.27 3.23 -3.51
N LEU A 192 5.22 3.10 -2.71
CA LEU A 192 4.65 1.84 -2.27
C LEU A 192 3.31 1.61 -2.95
N THR A 193 3.09 0.45 -3.56
CA THR A 193 1.73 0.03 -3.93
C THR A 193 1.22 -0.98 -2.92
N THR A 194 -0.05 -0.89 -2.58
CA THR A 194 -0.68 -1.85 -1.68
C THR A 194 -2.19 -1.91 -1.88
N GLN A 195 -2.78 -3.02 -1.53
CA GLN A 195 -4.21 -3.17 -1.32
C GLN A 195 -4.56 -3.18 0.19
N TYR A 196 -3.55 -3.31 1.06
CA TYR A 196 -3.73 -3.36 2.50
C TYR A 196 -3.77 -1.95 3.10
N LEU A 197 -4.92 -1.60 3.67
CA LEU A 197 -5.17 -0.30 4.26
C LEU A 197 -4.29 -0.03 5.47
N GLU A 198 -4.02 -1.06 6.28
CA GLU A 198 -3.14 -0.95 7.44
C GLU A 198 -1.70 -0.59 7.04
N GLU A 199 -1.19 -1.19 5.95
CA GLU A 199 0.15 -0.86 5.43
C GLU A 199 0.23 0.60 5.00
N ALA A 200 -0.77 1.08 4.25
CA ALA A 200 -0.84 2.47 3.84
C ALA A 200 -0.95 3.43 5.04
N ASP A 201 -1.78 3.11 6.03
CA ASP A 201 -1.97 3.93 7.24
C ASP A 201 -0.69 4.02 8.09
N ARG A 202 0.04 2.91 8.21
CA ARG A 202 1.26 2.83 9.04
C ARG A 202 2.50 3.42 8.41
N LEU A 203 2.62 3.38 7.09
CA LEU A 203 3.85 3.74 6.39
C LEU A 203 3.77 5.05 5.63
N ALA A 204 2.64 5.34 4.97
CA ALA A 204 2.59 6.41 4.01
C ALA A 204 2.48 7.80 4.64
N ASN A 205 3.30 8.73 4.17
CA ASN A 205 3.16 10.16 4.47
C ASN A 205 1.97 10.77 3.70
N ARG A 206 1.76 10.30 2.48
CA ARG A 206 0.61 10.62 1.61
C ARG A 206 0.14 9.37 0.90
N ILE A 207 -1.16 9.30 0.62
CA ILE A 207 -1.81 8.20 -0.08
C ILE A 207 -2.58 8.77 -1.26
N ALA A 208 -2.41 8.18 -2.43
CA ALA A 208 -3.34 8.31 -3.54
C ALA A 208 -4.19 7.03 -3.62
N VAL A 209 -5.50 7.18 -3.48
CA VAL A 209 -6.47 6.09 -3.67
C VAL A 209 -6.72 5.95 -5.16
N VAL A 210 -6.39 4.77 -5.69
CA VAL A 210 -6.51 4.46 -7.12
C VAL A 210 -7.67 3.49 -7.32
N ASP A 211 -8.60 3.88 -8.18
CA ASP A 211 -9.70 3.03 -8.61
C ASP A 211 -9.92 3.16 -10.11
N ASN A 212 -10.09 2.03 -10.83
CA ASN A 212 -10.33 1.97 -12.27
C ASN A 212 -9.37 2.86 -13.10
N GLY A 213 -8.08 2.85 -12.75
CA GLY A 213 -7.03 3.62 -13.44
C GLY A 213 -7.05 5.11 -13.17
N ARG A 214 -7.76 5.60 -12.14
CA ARG A 214 -7.86 7.02 -11.75
C ARG A 214 -7.50 7.21 -10.29
N ILE A 215 -6.96 8.36 -9.94
CA ILE A 215 -6.84 8.78 -8.54
C ILE A 215 -8.17 9.40 -8.15
N VAL A 216 -8.86 8.80 -7.18
CA VAL A 216 -10.15 9.25 -6.66
C VAL A 216 -10.00 10.12 -5.41
N ALA A 217 -8.89 10.00 -4.68
CA ALA A 217 -8.53 10.88 -3.57
C ALA A 217 -7.02 10.86 -3.35
N GLU A 218 -6.46 11.97 -2.87
CA GLU A 218 -5.06 12.08 -2.48
C GLU A 218 -4.91 13.02 -1.28
N ASP A 219 -4.41 12.51 -0.16
CA ASP A 219 -4.00 13.32 1.00
C ASP A 219 -3.16 12.47 1.98
N THR A 220 -2.85 13.03 3.16
CA THR A 220 -2.30 12.26 4.28
C THR A 220 -3.36 11.29 4.83
N PRO A 221 -2.94 10.12 5.41
CA PRO A 221 -3.90 9.19 6.02
C PRO A 221 -4.87 9.86 6.99
N SER A 222 -4.37 10.71 7.86
CA SER A 222 -5.19 11.43 8.85
C SER A 222 -6.22 12.36 8.21
N ARG A 223 -5.87 13.06 7.12
CA ARG A 223 -6.81 13.95 6.42
C ARG A 223 -7.86 13.17 5.66
N LEU A 224 -7.48 12.07 5.00
CA LEU A 224 -8.43 11.19 4.33
C LEU A 224 -9.48 10.69 5.33
N LYS A 225 -9.05 10.21 6.50
CA LYS A 225 -9.94 9.75 7.57
C LYS A 225 -10.86 10.88 8.07
N SER A 226 -10.34 12.08 8.27
CA SER A 226 -11.12 13.21 8.79
C SER A 226 -12.17 13.75 7.80
N GLN A 227 -12.06 13.45 6.49
CA GLN A 227 -13.09 13.83 5.50
C GLN A 227 -14.42 13.11 5.71
N LEU A 228 -14.43 11.97 6.37
CA LEU A 228 -15.65 11.23 6.72
C LEU A 228 -16.32 11.72 8.00
N GLY A 229 -15.64 12.53 8.80
CA GLY A 229 -16.02 12.89 10.16
C GLY A 229 -15.04 12.35 11.18
N ASN A 230 -15.35 12.56 12.47
CA ASN A 230 -14.42 12.19 13.56
C ASN A 230 -14.87 10.95 14.33
N THR A 231 -16.05 10.38 14.03
CA THR A 231 -16.62 9.29 14.82
C THR A 231 -17.41 8.34 13.92
N VAL A 232 -17.15 7.06 14.08
CA VAL A 232 -17.94 5.96 13.52
C VAL A 232 -18.61 5.22 14.65
N VAL A 233 -19.93 5.08 14.58
CA VAL A 233 -20.74 4.25 15.50
C VAL A 233 -21.20 3.03 14.71
N GLU A 234 -20.77 1.85 15.14
CA GLU A 234 -21.18 0.57 14.58
C GLU A 234 -22.08 -0.15 15.57
N MET A 235 -23.14 -0.77 15.08
CA MET A 235 -24.10 -1.53 15.89
C MET A 235 -24.63 -2.73 15.15
N GLU A 236 -24.99 -3.76 15.88
CA GLU A 236 -25.67 -4.93 15.36
C GLU A 236 -27.06 -5.06 16.02
N LEU A 237 -28.06 -5.38 15.18
CA LEU A 237 -29.43 -5.61 15.62
C LEU A 237 -29.91 -6.95 15.06
N HIS A 238 -29.86 -7.97 15.90
CA HIS A 238 -30.35 -9.29 15.52
C HIS A 238 -31.89 -9.39 15.54
N GLY A 239 -32.44 -10.12 14.59
CA GLY A 239 -33.87 -10.37 14.48
C GLY A 239 -34.56 -9.67 13.30
N ASN A 240 -35.64 -10.32 12.81
CA ASN A 240 -36.31 -9.94 11.57
C ASN A 240 -36.75 -8.48 11.52
N GLY A 241 -36.09 -7.70 10.64
CA GLY A 241 -36.47 -6.32 10.30
C GLY A 241 -36.06 -5.24 11.29
N ARG A 242 -35.39 -5.56 12.41
CA ARG A 242 -34.94 -4.55 13.38
C ARG A 242 -33.90 -3.59 12.78
N ALA A 243 -32.90 -4.15 12.09
CA ALA A 243 -31.86 -3.36 11.43
C ALA A 243 -32.45 -2.43 10.34
N SER A 244 -33.35 -2.94 9.49
CA SER A 244 -34.00 -2.12 8.45
C SER A 244 -34.82 -0.98 9.03
N ARG A 245 -35.56 -1.24 10.13
CA ARG A 245 -36.36 -0.22 10.81
C ARG A 245 -35.48 0.83 11.50
N ALA A 246 -34.37 0.40 12.12
CA ALA A 246 -33.39 1.30 12.72
C ALA A 246 -32.70 2.16 11.64
N LEU A 247 -32.35 1.57 10.49
CA LEU A 247 -31.77 2.28 9.35
C LEU A 247 -32.69 3.42 8.86
N GLU A 248 -33.98 3.12 8.66
CA GLU A 248 -34.97 4.10 8.23
C GLU A 248 -35.14 5.25 9.26
N LEU A 249 -35.25 4.90 10.54
CA LEU A 249 -35.35 5.86 11.64
C LEU A 249 -34.13 6.79 11.70
N LEU A 250 -32.94 6.21 11.72
CA LEU A 250 -31.69 6.96 11.89
C LEU A 250 -31.36 7.81 10.65
N THR A 251 -31.61 7.29 9.45
CA THR A 251 -31.43 8.07 8.20
C THR A 251 -32.34 9.30 8.17
N THR A 252 -33.57 9.15 8.68
CA THR A 252 -34.57 10.25 8.67
C THR A 252 -34.26 11.31 9.74
N GLN A 253 -33.72 10.92 10.89
CA GLN A 253 -33.64 11.78 12.09
C GLN A 253 -32.27 12.41 12.29
N LEU A 254 -31.17 11.75 11.91
CA LEU A 254 -29.82 12.21 12.23
C LEU A 254 -29.25 13.17 11.19
N GLY A 255 -29.59 13.04 9.91
CA GLY A 255 -28.97 13.78 8.82
C GLY A 255 -27.50 13.44 8.59
N ASP A 256 -26.93 12.49 9.34
CA ASP A 256 -25.59 11.97 9.19
C ASP A 256 -25.56 10.83 8.15
N ARG A 257 -24.36 10.38 7.77
CA ARG A 257 -24.21 9.23 6.87
C ARG A 257 -24.54 7.96 7.65
N VAL A 258 -25.66 7.33 7.31
CA VAL A 258 -26.12 6.05 7.89
C VAL A 258 -26.12 4.99 6.80
N GLU A 259 -25.40 3.91 7.02
CA GLU A 259 -25.26 2.78 6.11
C GLU A 259 -25.71 1.50 6.82
N GLY A 260 -26.33 0.55 6.09
CA GLY A 260 -26.80 -0.71 6.65
C GLY A 260 -26.46 -1.89 5.74
N GLU A 261 -25.87 -2.93 6.32
CA GLU A 261 -25.58 -4.19 5.65
C GLU A 261 -26.06 -5.37 6.52
N GLY A 262 -27.16 -6.01 6.10
CA GLY A 262 -27.75 -7.10 6.86
C GLY A 262 -28.26 -6.67 8.23
N GLU A 263 -27.66 -7.18 9.30
CA GLU A 263 -27.97 -6.86 10.71
C GLU A 263 -27.07 -5.78 11.28
N LYS A 264 -26.09 -5.27 10.48
CA LYS A 264 -25.12 -4.24 10.90
C LYS A 264 -25.54 -2.87 10.39
N LEU A 265 -25.40 -1.88 11.26
CA LEU A 265 -25.55 -0.47 10.93
C LEU A 265 -24.26 0.29 11.28
N ARG A 266 -23.90 1.24 10.41
CA ARG A 266 -22.77 2.14 10.58
C ARG A 266 -23.22 3.57 10.42
N ILE A 267 -22.82 4.43 11.36
CA ILE A 267 -23.09 5.87 11.33
C ILE A 267 -21.77 6.60 11.37
N THR A 268 -21.53 7.47 10.40
CA THR A 268 -20.33 8.30 10.34
C THR A 268 -20.72 9.75 10.55
N SER A 269 -20.09 10.41 11.55
CA SER A 269 -20.45 11.76 12.01
C SER A 269 -19.22 12.57 12.41
N ASP A 270 -19.29 13.90 12.24
CA ASP A 270 -18.32 14.86 12.75
C ASP A 270 -18.64 15.37 14.16
N ARG A 271 -19.79 14.98 14.72
CA ARG A 271 -20.30 15.44 16.03
C ARG A 271 -19.67 14.73 17.24
N GLY A 272 -18.69 13.86 17.03
CA GLY A 272 -18.02 13.11 18.09
C GLY A 272 -18.98 12.23 18.89
N ALA A 273 -18.74 12.11 20.20
CA ALA A 273 -19.56 11.28 21.10
C ALA A 273 -21.03 11.74 21.23
N HIS A 274 -21.37 12.97 20.79
CA HIS A 274 -22.75 13.45 20.86
C HIS A 274 -23.69 12.66 19.97
N VAL A 275 -23.22 12.19 18.81
CA VAL A 275 -24.02 11.35 17.92
C VAL A 275 -24.46 10.06 18.59
N LEU A 276 -23.60 9.44 19.43
CA LEU A 276 -23.94 8.24 20.17
C LEU A 276 -25.14 8.45 21.10
N ILE A 277 -25.14 9.56 21.84
CA ILE A 277 -26.23 9.88 22.79
C ILE A 277 -27.54 10.04 22.02
N GLU A 278 -27.50 10.70 20.88
CA GLU A 278 -28.68 10.92 20.06
C GLU A 278 -29.21 9.62 19.43
N VAL A 279 -28.31 8.79 18.90
CA VAL A 279 -28.63 7.44 18.38
C VAL A 279 -29.34 6.60 19.46
N LEU A 280 -28.75 6.48 20.65
CA LEU A 280 -29.35 5.71 21.76
C LEU A 280 -30.71 6.26 22.20
N ARG A 281 -30.90 7.58 22.17
CA ARG A 281 -32.18 8.21 22.50
C ARG A 281 -33.25 7.88 21.47
N LEU A 282 -32.92 7.99 20.17
CA LEU A 282 -33.85 7.69 19.09
C LEU A 282 -34.24 6.23 19.08
N MET A 283 -33.26 5.33 19.21
CA MET A 283 -33.52 3.89 19.18
C MET A 283 -34.27 3.39 20.42
N GLY A 284 -33.92 3.91 21.60
CA GLY A 284 -34.61 3.55 22.84
C GLY A 284 -36.09 3.94 22.86
N GLY A 285 -36.44 5.07 22.20
CA GLY A 285 -37.84 5.50 22.04
C GLY A 285 -38.72 4.53 21.23
N ASP A 286 -38.13 3.80 20.28
CA ASP A 286 -38.82 2.84 19.41
C ASP A 286 -38.56 1.38 19.81
N GLY A 287 -37.91 1.10 20.92
CA GLY A 287 -37.60 -0.25 21.38
C GLY A 287 -36.62 -1.02 20.50
N LEU A 288 -35.71 -0.29 19.84
CA LEU A 288 -34.70 -0.79 18.91
C LEU A 288 -33.32 -0.79 19.58
N GLU A 289 -33.19 -1.32 20.80
CA GLU A 289 -31.88 -1.39 21.47
C GLU A 289 -30.92 -2.28 20.67
N PRO A 290 -29.67 -1.81 20.40
CA PRO A 290 -28.68 -2.62 19.69
C PRO A 290 -28.18 -3.76 20.58
N ASP A 291 -27.90 -4.91 19.97
CA ASP A 291 -27.32 -6.07 20.67
C ASP A 291 -25.82 -5.86 20.93
N THR A 292 -25.11 -5.20 19.98
CA THR A 292 -23.73 -4.70 20.15
C THR A 292 -23.63 -3.27 19.68
N LEU A 293 -22.71 -2.51 20.30
CA LEU A 293 -22.44 -1.13 19.94
C LEU A 293 -20.95 -0.80 20.16
N THR A 294 -20.30 -0.29 19.11
CA THR A 294 -18.91 0.13 19.15
C THR A 294 -18.78 1.56 18.64
N VAL A 295 -17.91 2.33 19.27
CA VAL A 295 -17.58 3.70 18.86
C VAL A 295 -16.08 3.76 18.59
N ARG A 296 -15.70 4.21 17.42
CA ARG A 296 -14.30 4.34 17.01
C ARG A 296 -14.05 5.55 16.11
N GLU A 297 -12.81 5.87 15.89
CA GLU A 297 -12.41 6.80 14.83
C GLU A 297 -12.55 6.15 13.45
N PRO A 298 -12.77 6.94 12.36
CA PRO A 298 -12.76 6.41 11.01
C PRO A 298 -11.42 5.75 10.66
N SER A 299 -11.50 4.64 9.97
CA SER A 299 -10.36 3.94 9.37
C SER A 299 -10.19 4.31 7.90
N LEU A 300 -9.09 3.90 7.28
CA LEU A 300 -8.94 4.01 5.82
C LEU A 300 -9.92 3.08 5.07
N ASP A 301 -10.40 2.00 5.71
CA ASP A 301 -11.44 1.14 5.13
C ASP A 301 -12.76 1.90 4.95
N ASP A 302 -13.14 2.71 5.95
CA ASP A 302 -14.31 3.57 5.84
C ASP A 302 -14.15 4.60 4.71
N VAL A 303 -12.96 5.18 4.55
CA VAL A 303 -12.64 6.10 3.45
C VAL A 303 -12.76 5.40 2.10
N PHE A 304 -12.16 4.22 1.99
CA PHE A 304 -12.17 3.44 0.77
C PHE A 304 -13.60 3.07 0.35
N LEU A 305 -14.40 2.54 1.27
CA LEU A 305 -15.80 2.22 1.06
C LEU A 305 -16.61 3.44 0.59
N ALA A 306 -16.41 4.58 1.25
CA ALA A 306 -17.14 5.80 0.90
C ALA A 306 -16.78 6.36 -0.48
N LEU A 307 -15.54 6.17 -0.94
CA LEU A 307 -15.06 6.66 -2.24
C LEU A 307 -15.37 5.71 -3.40
N THR A 308 -15.34 4.41 -3.16
CA THR A 308 -15.42 3.38 -4.22
C THR A 308 -16.75 2.63 -4.22
N GLY A 309 -17.50 2.65 -3.11
CA GLY A 309 -18.77 1.93 -2.95
C GLY A 309 -18.60 0.44 -2.60
N HIS A 310 -17.38 -0.05 -2.39
CA HIS A 310 -17.09 -1.42 -1.99
C HIS A 310 -15.95 -1.46 -0.97
N HIS A 311 -15.91 -2.50 -0.13
CA HIS A 311 -14.81 -2.70 0.81
C HIS A 311 -13.51 -3.04 0.08
N ALA A 312 -12.38 -2.70 0.71
CA ALA A 312 -11.10 -3.26 0.29
C ALA A 312 -11.15 -4.80 0.42
N GLU A 313 -10.41 -5.50 -0.45
CA GLU A 313 -10.33 -6.96 -0.35
C GLU A 313 -9.82 -7.36 1.04
N PRO A 314 -10.49 -8.30 1.75
CA PRO A 314 -10.03 -8.74 3.05
C PRO A 314 -8.63 -9.36 2.94
N GLU A 315 -7.84 -9.19 3.98
CA GLU A 315 -6.53 -9.85 4.07
C GLU A 315 -6.74 -11.37 4.07
N GLU A 316 -6.32 -12.08 3.02
CA GLU A 316 -6.25 -13.53 3.08
C GLU A 316 -5.20 -13.93 4.13
N PRO A 317 -5.58 -14.72 5.15
CA PRO A 317 -4.60 -15.28 6.07
C PRO A 317 -3.64 -16.14 5.24
N GLY A 318 -2.34 -15.82 5.27
CA GLY A 318 -1.32 -16.52 4.50
C GLY A 318 -1.49 -18.02 4.68
N GLU A 319 -1.82 -18.72 3.59
CA GLU A 319 -1.85 -20.18 3.58
C GLU A 319 -0.48 -20.67 4.05
N ALA A 320 -0.47 -21.29 5.21
CA ALA A 320 0.68 -22.07 5.66
C ALA A 320 0.94 -23.10 4.57
N ALA A 321 2.08 -23.00 3.90
CA ALA A 321 2.51 -23.94 2.88
C ALA A 321 2.45 -25.34 3.51
N GLU A 322 1.36 -26.08 3.26
CA GLU A 322 1.30 -27.49 3.53
C GLU A 322 2.40 -28.14 2.67
N GLY A 323 3.42 -28.64 3.37
CA GLY A 323 4.51 -29.34 2.74
C GLY A 323 3.97 -30.56 2.01
N GLU A 324 4.03 -30.56 0.69
CA GLU A 324 4.09 -31.82 -0.05
C GLU A 324 5.33 -32.59 0.40
N ALA A 325 5.09 -33.59 1.18
CA ALA A 325 6.09 -34.61 1.50
C ALA A 325 6.25 -35.56 0.30
N PRO A 326 7.39 -36.26 0.17
CA PRO A 326 8.01 -36.76 -1.04
C PRO A 326 7.24 -37.85 -1.79
#